data_55d84a18ca813ed57f0cf8c40e815d8e
#
_entry.id   55d84a18ca813ed57f0cf8c40e815d8e
#
_cell.length_a   1.000
_cell.length_b   1.000
_cell.length_c   1.000
_cell.angle_alpha   90.00
_cell.angle_beta   90.00
_cell.angle_gamma   90.00
#
_symmetry.space_group_name_H-M   'P 1'
#
loop_
_entity.id
_entity.type
_entity.pdbx_description
1 polymer ?
#
loop_
_entity_poly.entity_id
_entity_poly.type
_entity_poly.pdbx_seq_one_letter_code
_entity_poly.pdbx_strand_id
1 'polypeptide(L)'
;MPKLWNPAARPQRSAWVAFSLGLLVVALGCATPGLATTGSDDIFVVEASTEHPTVAIGGTVVPYREVTLAAQLPGRVKFIAGIEGDHFDMGTTLVALDEAELLAKRSAAYAQLNAAEAELRNAGVQYSRELWSPQSRSSPGGMGIPNLFDQMFTRPAEDFFGDRDRDAERSADLYGASTRIEQARSAILRTQSEIRAIDAKLRDAKSKAPFEGVIMQKYIEEGDTVQPGQPMIKFADISWLQVEVDVPARLAQGLETMMILKSAATFDDHAKPVDVRVAQVWPTADVQRHTIKVKFDIPQGVSKPGMYAKILIPDASVRAGLKQLPAIPTTAIRYRGSLPVVYIKNMDGNPELRMIREGKRMANGMTTVLSGIAEGDMVYANPGPDILTPPRAAAEQ
;
A
#
# COMPACT_ATOMS: atom_id res chain seq x y z
N MET A 1 15.69 22.71 -38.99
CA MET A 1 15.35 24.13 -38.75
C MET A 1 14.90 24.25 -37.30
N PRO A 2 15.63 24.99 -36.48
CA PRO A 2 15.34 25.14 -35.06
C PRO A 2 14.45 26.37 -34.79
N LYS A 3 13.58 26.30 -33.81
CA LYS A 3 12.94 27.46 -33.15
C LYS A 3 13.13 27.32 -31.66
N LEU A 4 14.12 27.97 -31.13
CA LEU A 4 14.18 29.20 -30.35
C LEU A 4 13.28 29.19 -29.09
N TRP A 5 13.98 28.91 -28.03
CA TRP A 5 13.71 29.16 -26.63
C TRP A 5 13.56 30.66 -26.32
N ASN A 6 12.60 31.04 -25.50
CA ASN A 6 12.51 32.38 -24.95
C ASN A 6 12.19 32.32 -23.44
N PRO A 7 13.09 32.73 -22.56
CA PRO A 7 12.82 32.87 -21.14
C PRO A 7 12.56 34.37 -20.84
N ALA A 8 11.50 34.69 -20.10
CA ALA A 8 11.39 35.76 -19.11
C ALA A 8 9.95 36.25 -18.92
N ALA A 9 9.40 35.95 -17.76
CA ALA A 9 8.43 36.85 -17.13
C ALA A 9 8.57 36.72 -15.61
N ARG A 10 9.21 37.74 -15.02
CA ARG A 10 9.23 37.97 -13.56
C ARG A 10 7.89 38.58 -13.15
N PRO A 11 7.29 38.25 -12.01
CA PRO A 11 6.19 39.03 -11.45
C PRO A 11 6.71 40.26 -10.70
N GLN A 12 6.06 41.36 -11.01
CA GLN A 12 6.22 42.69 -10.41
C GLN A 12 5.84 42.67 -8.92
N ARG A 13 6.69 43.33 -8.16
CA ARG A 13 6.44 43.82 -6.81
C ARG A 13 5.52 45.04 -6.92
N SER A 14 4.37 45.02 -6.27
CA SER A 14 3.55 46.21 -6.04
C SER A 14 3.75 46.73 -4.63
N ALA A 15 3.99 48.03 -4.65
CA ALA A 15 4.44 48.94 -3.64
C ALA A 15 3.45 49.17 -2.48
N TRP A 16 4.05 49.45 -1.38
CA TRP A 16 3.67 50.21 -0.20
C TRP A 16 2.74 51.38 -0.46
N VAL A 17 1.68 51.52 0.32
CA VAL A 17 1.07 52.81 0.64
C VAL A 17 1.09 52.97 2.15
N ALA A 18 1.93 53.87 2.61
CA ALA A 18 1.95 54.40 3.94
C ALA A 18 0.87 55.46 4.09
N PHE A 19 0.04 55.41 5.10
CA PHE A 19 -0.77 56.54 5.57
C PHE A 19 -0.41 56.86 7.00
N SER A 20 0.28 57.95 7.14
CA SER A 20 0.57 58.69 8.36
C SER A 20 -0.51 59.75 8.59
N LEU A 21 -1.11 59.80 9.76
CA LEU A 21 -1.72 60.98 10.42
C LEU A 21 -2.22 60.46 11.77
N GLY A 22 -1.96 61.01 12.90
CA GLY A 22 -1.70 62.34 13.38
C GLY A 22 -1.80 62.26 14.88
N LEU A 23 -0.86 62.80 15.52
CA LEU A 23 -0.65 62.98 16.95
C LEU A 23 -1.75 63.83 17.58
N LEU A 24 -2.41 63.32 18.64
CA LEU A 24 -3.04 64.21 19.63
C LEU A 24 -2.80 63.66 21.04
N VAL A 25 -1.86 64.31 21.74
CA VAL A 25 -1.57 64.10 23.16
C VAL A 25 -2.62 64.91 23.95
N VAL A 26 -3.44 64.25 24.75
CA VAL A 26 -4.12 64.89 25.86
C VAL A 26 -3.78 64.14 27.15
N ALA A 27 -2.88 64.72 27.90
CA ALA A 27 -2.58 64.29 29.23
C ALA A 27 -3.69 64.79 30.17
N LEU A 28 -4.48 63.85 30.72
CA LEU A 28 -5.29 64.15 31.93
C LEU A 28 -5.02 63.07 32.95
N GLY A 29 -4.35 63.46 34.02
CA GLY A 29 -4.11 62.64 35.17
C GLY A 29 -5.45 62.26 35.83
N CYS A 30 -5.63 61.00 36.07
CA CYS A 30 -6.65 60.51 36.99
C CYS A 30 -6.11 59.31 37.75
N ALA A 31 -6.29 59.39 39.03
CA ALA A 31 -5.94 58.45 40.07
C ALA A 31 -6.30 57.02 39.71
N THR A 32 -5.37 56.11 39.90
CA THR A 32 -5.60 54.66 39.86
C THR A 32 -6.43 54.25 41.08
N PRO A 33 -7.67 53.79 40.87
CA PRO A 33 -8.28 52.96 41.90
C PRO A 33 -7.61 51.59 41.81
N GLY A 34 -7.06 51.13 42.93
CA GLY A 34 -6.57 49.75 43.04
C GLY A 34 -7.67 48.80 42.54
N LEU A 35 -7.39 48.09 41.45
CA LEU A 35 -8.18 46.93 41.07
C LEU A 35 -7.92 45.87 42.13
N ALA A 36 -8.83 45.81 43.09
CA ALA A 36 -9.07 44.59 43.84
C ALA A 36 -9.37 43.51 42.81
N THR A 37 -8.48 42.58 42.59
CA THR A 37 -8.75 41.32 41.92
C THR A 37 -9.79 40.60 42.78
N THR A 38 -11.06 40.81 42.43
CA THR A 38 -12.13 39.91 42.85
C THR A 38 -11.76 38.54 42.25
N GLY A 39 -11.27 37.65 43.13
CA GLY A 39 -11.14 36.26 42.78
C GLY A 39 -12.50 35.78 42.30
N SER A 40 -12.61 35.52 41.01
CA SER A 40 -13.76 34.79 40.48
C SER A 40 -13.71 33.41 41.08
N ASP A 41 -14.68 33.10 41.93
CA ASP A 41 -14.91 31.76 42.45
C ASP A 41 -15.30 30.88 41.25
N ASP A 42 -14.32 30.34 40.61
CA ASP A 42 -14.51 29.47 39.46
C ASP A 42 -14.99 28.13 39.99
N ILE A 43 -16.33 27.95 39.95
CA ILE A 43 -17.00 26.75 40.44
C ILE A 43 -17.08 25.76 39.30
N PHE A 44 -16.53 24.59 39.51
CA PHE A 44 -16.60 23.45 38.59
C PHE A 44 -17.63 22.44 39.12
N VAL A 45 -18.60 22.09 38.30
CA VAL A 45 -19.55 21.00 38.60
C VAL A 45 -18.85 19.67 38.24
N VAL A 46 -18.78 18.78 39.21
CA VAL A 46 -18.15 17.49 39.06
C VAL A 46 -18.91 16.63 38.08
N GLU A 47 -18.27 16.33 36.94
CA GLU A 47 -18.80 15.44 35.93
C GLU A 47 -18.15 14.06 36.04
N ALA A 48 -18.91 13.04 35.68
CA ALA A 48 -18.36 11.70 35.55
C ALA A 48 -17.40 11.62 34.38
N SER A 49 -16.19 11.16 34.65
CA SER A 49 -15.22 10.93 33.58
C SER A 49 -15.60 9.70 32.77
N THR A 50 -15.78 9.90 31.47
CA THR A 50 -15.99 8.82 30.50
C THR A 50 -14.70 8.28 29.91
N GLU A 51 -13.54 8.64 30.46
CA GLU A 51 -12.27 8.09 29.97
C GLU A 51 -12.19 6.59 30.26
N HIS A 52 -12.10 5.83 29.19
CA HIS A 52 -11.87 4.39 29.27
C HIS A 52 -10.38 4.14 29.60
N PRO A 53 -10.08 3.19 30.48
CA PRO A 53 -8.71 2.78 30.70
C PRO A 53 -8.11 2.30 29.40
N THR A 54 -6.94 2.81 29.06
CA THR A 54 -6.22 2.42 27.86
C THR A 54 -5.04 1.51 28.20
N VAL A 55 -4.81 0.51 27.38
CA VAL A 55 -3.66 -0.39 27.47
C VAL A 55 -2.69 -0.04 26.35
N ALA A 56 -1.42 0.20 26.71
CA ALA A 56 -0.36 0.45 25.74
C ALA A 56 0.15 -0.86 25.18
N ILE A 57 0.11 -1.02 23.87
CA ILE A 57 0.61 -2.22 23.17
C ILE A 57 1.63 -1.78 22.14
N GLY A 58 2.76 -2.50 22.07
CA GLY A 58 3.80 -2.28 21.07
C GLY A 58 3.44 -2.86 19.72
N GLY A 59 3.84 -2.16 18.66
CA GLY A 59 3.70 -2.60 17.29
C GLY A 59 4.86 -2.14 16.43
N THR A 60 4.87 -2.57 15.18
CA THR A 60 5.88 -2.21 14.20
C THR A 60 5.24 -1.46 13.04
N VAL A 61 5.90 -0.41 12.58
CA VAL A 61 5.47 0.35 11.40
C VAL A 61 5.80 -0.46 10.15
N VAL A 62 4.79 -0.73 9.35
CA VAL A 62 4.89 -1.49 8.10
C VAL A 62 4.39 -0.64 6.93
N PRO A 63 4.91 -0.84 5.72
CA PRO A 63 4.38 -0.18 4.54
C PRO A 63 2.97 -0.69 4.22
N TYR A 64 2.20 0.09 3.49
CA TYR A 64 0.85 -0.29 3.07
C TYR A 64 0.85 -1.54 2.18
N ARG A 65 1.81 -1.61 1.26
CA ARG A 65 2.05 -2.76 0.39
C ARG A 65 3.53 -3.10 0.38
N GLU A 66 3.80 -4.38 0.43
CA GLU A 66 5.16 -4.91 0.36
C GLU A 66 5.14 -6.16 -0.52
N VAL A 67 6.11 -6.26 -1.41
CA VAL A 67 6.28 -7.42 -2.27
C VAL A 67 7.76 -7.78 -2.37
N THR A 68 8.05 -9.07 -2.31
CA THR A 68 9.38 -9.59 -2.63
C THR A 68 9.36 -10.08 -4.07
N LEU A 69 10.07 -9.39 -4.94
CA LEU A 69 10.24 -9.78 -6.33
C LEU A 69 11.26 -10.91 -6.38
N ALA A 70 10.84 -12.05 -6.90
CA ALA A 70 11.68 -13.25 -7.07
C ALA A 70 11.92 -13.52 -8.55
N ALA A 71 13.07 -14.17 -8.85
CA ALA A 71 13.40 -14.60 -10.20
C ALA A 71 12.39 -15.64 -10.70
N GLN A 72 11.91 -15.48 -11.93
CA GLN A 72 11.01 -16.44 -12.58
C GLN A 72 11.78 -17.41 -13.48
N LEU A 73 12.95 -16.98 -13.95
CA LEU A 73 13.84 -17.75 -14.81
C LEU A 73 15.24 -17.84 -14.20
N PRO A 74 15.98 -18.92 -14.50
CA PRO A 74 17.40 -18.96 -14.17
C PRO A 74 18.16 -18.05 -15.13
N GLY A 75 19.17 -17.35 -14.63
CA GLY A 75 19.99 -16.47 -15.45
C GLY A 75 20.93 -15.61 -14.65
N ARG A 76 21.83 -14.92 -15.38
CA ARG A 76 22.73 -13.95 -14.81
C ARG A 76 22.07 -12.58 -14.74
N VAL A 77 22.19 -11.90 -13.63
CA VAL A 77 21.73 -10.52 -13.45
C VAL A 77 22.61 -9.58 -14.27
N LYS A 78 22.00 -8.87 -15.21
CA LYS A 78 22.66 -7.91 -16.09
C LYS A 78 22.52 -6.48 -15.60
N PHE A 79 21.42 -6.17 -14.94
CA PHE A 79 21.09 -4.81 -14.52
C PHE A 79 20.21 -4.84 -13.28
N ILE A 80 20.48 -3.92 -12.34
CA ILE A 80 19.66 -3.61 -11.19
C ILE A 80 19.45 -2.10 -11.15
N ALA A 81 18.20 -1.67 -11.08
CA ALA A 81 17.86 -0.25 -10.96
C ALA A 81 18.17 0.24 -9.54
N GLY A 82 18.96 1.32 -9.43
CA GLY A 82 19.18 2.07 -8.21
C GLY A 82 19.74 1.31 -7.01
N ILE A 83 19.59 1.95 -5.87
CA ILE A 83 20.03 1.46 -4.56
C ILE A 83 18.85 1.37 -3.59
N GLU A 84 19.09 0.81 -2.41
CA GLU A 84 18.09 0.78 -1.33
C GLU A 84 17.69 2.21 -0.92
N GLY A 85 16.40 2.45 -0.85
CA GLY A 85 15.81 3.78 -0.59
C GLY A 85 15.40 4.55 -1.84
N ASP A 86 15.82 4.15 -3.04
CA ASP A 86 15.43 4.81 -4.28
C ASP A 86 13.95 4.55 -4.62
N HIS A 87 13.31 5.59 -5.15
CA HIS A 87 11.91 5.59 -5.54
C HIS A 87 11.74 5.29 -7.04
N PHE A 88 10.73 4.48 -7.36
CA PHE A 88 10.43 4.08 -8.73
C PHE A 88 8.93 4.09 -9.00
N ASP A 89 8.60 4.51 -10.22
CA ASP A 89 7.23 4.48 -10.74
C ASP A 89 6.80 3.06 -11.15
N MET A 90 5.49 2.83 -11.15
CA MET A 90 4.90 1.57 -11.61
C MET A 90 5.36 1.24 -13.04
N GLY A 91 5.74 -0.02 -13.25
CA GLY A 91 6.18 -0.52 -14.56
C GLY A 91 7.65 -0.32 -14.89
N THR A 92 8.42 0.43 -14.08
CA THR A 92 9.87 0.59 -14.21
C THR A 92 10.56 -0.76 -14.02
N THR A 93 11.55 -1.07 -14.87
CA THR A 93 12.32 -2.30 -14.74
C THR A 93 13.32 -2.17 -13.61
N LEU A 94 13.15 -2.99 -12.57
CA LEU A 94 14.01 -3.01 -11.39
C LEU A 94 15.19 -3.97 -11.53
N VAL A 95 14.94 -5.15 -12.13
CA VAL A 95 15.98 -6.14 -12.41
C VAL A 95 15.81 -6.62 -13.84
N ALA A 96 16.92 -6.78 -14.55
CA ALA A 96 16.96 -7.45 -15.84
C ALA A 96 18.01 -8.56 -15.84
N LEU A 97 17.60 -9.75 -16.23
CA LEU A 97 18.49 -10.87 -16.49
C LEU A 97 19.11 -10.75 -17.88
N ASP A 98 20.15 -11.52 -18.15
CA ASP A 98 20.75 -11.58 -19.49
C ASP A 98 19.78 -12.25 -20.48
N GLU A 99 19.36 -11.48 -21.46
CA GLU A 99 18.37 -11.88 -22.48
C GLU A 99 19.03 -12.38 -23.77
N ALA A 100 20.36 -12.36 -23.88
CA ALA A 100 21.07 -12.61 -25.16
C ALA A 100 20.67 -13.95 -25.78
N GLU A 101 20.61 -15.01 -24.99
CA GLU A 101 20.22 -16.35 -25.46
C GLU A 101 18.74 -16.37 -25.92
N LEU A 102 17.84 -15.74 -25.17
CA LEU A 102 16.41 -15.68 -25.51
C LEU A 102 16.17 -14.86 -26.79
N LEU A 103 16.90 -13.76 -26.98
CA LEU A 103 16.83 -12.96 -28.20
C LEU A 103 17.34 -13.73 -29.40
N ALA A 104 18.46 -14.50 -29.27
CA ALA A 104 18.94 -15.38 -30.31
C ALA A 104 17.92 -16.47 -30.67
N LYS A 105 17.31 -17.13 -29.68
CA LYS A 105 16.25 -18.12 -29.90
C LYS A 105 15.04 -17.51 -30.61
N ARG A 106 14.63 -16.29 -30.20
CA ARG A 106 13.54 -15.58 -30.87
C ARG A 106 13.84 -15.29 -32.34
N SER A 107 15.06 -14.83 -32.63
CA SER A 107 15.50 -14.59 -34.00
C SER A 107 15.48 -15.87 -34.85
N ALA A 108 15.95 -16.99 -34.30
CA ALA A 108 15.89 -18.29 -34.97
C ALA A 108 14.45 -18.75 -35.24
N ALA A 109 13.54 -18.56 -34.27
CA ALA A 109 12.13 -18.89 -34.45
C ALA A 109 11.46 -18.01 -35.52
N TYR A 110 11.82 -16.73 -35.63
CA TYR A 110 11.34 -15.89 -36.75
C TYR A 110 11.86 -16.38 -38.10
N ALA A 111 13.12 -16.83 -38.20
CA ALA A 111 13.65 -17.43 -39.44
C ALA A 111 12.87 -18.70 -39.82
N GLN A 112 12.51 -19.54 -38.83
CA GLN A 112 11.68 -20.73 -39.05
C GLN A 112 10.27 -20.37 -39.52
N LEU A 113 9.67 -19.30 -38.94
CA LEU A 113 8.37 -18.81 -39.39
C LEU A 113 8.40 -18.40 -40.86
N ASN A 114 9.40 -17.61 -41.25
CA ASN A 114 9.59 -17.18 -42.63
C ASN A 114 9.74 -18.38 -43.59
N ALA A 115 10.49 -19.42 -43.16
CA ALA A 115 10.67 -20.67 -43.94
C ALA A 115 9.33 -21.41 -44.06
N ALA A 116 8.54 -21.56 -43.00
CA ALA A 116 7.22 -22.19 -43.01
C ALA A 116 6.21 -21.42 -43.89
N GLU A 117 6.25 -20.08 -43.88
CA GLU A 117 5.43 -19.26 -44.79
C GLU A 117 5.85 -19.42 -46.23
N ALA A 118 7.12 -19.54 -46.52
CA ALA A 118 7.61 -19.84 -47.89
C ALA A 118 7.13 -21.22 -48.34
N GLU A 119 7.17 -22.23 -47.47
CA GLU A 119 6.61 -23.55 -47.72
C GLU A 119 5.13 -23.55 -48.01
N LEU A 120 4.34 -22.80 -47.26
CA LEU A 120 2.93 -22.60 -47.50
C LEU A 120 2.66 -22.00 -48.88
N ARG A 121 3.45 -20.96 -49.26
CA ARG A 121 3.34 -20.37 -50.62
C ARG A 121 3.68 -21.41 -51.72
N ASN A 122 4.74 -22.19 -51.54
CA ASN A 122 5.12 -23.25 -52.46
C ASN A 122 4.05 -24.33 -52.56
N ALA A 123 3.49 -24.79 -51.42
CA ALA A 123 2.41 -25.76 -51.40
C ALA A 123 1.16 -25.23 -52.12
N GLY A 124 0.84 -23.93 -51.91
CA GLY A 124 -0.25 -23.26 -52.62
C GLY A 124 -0.07 -23.21 -54.15
N VAL A 125 1.14 -22.91 -54.61
CA VAL A 125 1.49 -22.91 -56.03
C VAL A 125 1.41 -24.33 -56.62
N GLN A 126 1.90 -25.36 -55.89
CA GLN A 126 1.78 -26.75 -56.30
C GLN A 126 0.32 -27.19 -56.41
N TYR A 127 -0.50 -26.89 -55.41
CA TYR A 127 -1.93 -27.17 -55.42
C TYR A 127 -2.63 -26.51 -56.61
N SER A 128 -2.34 -25.22 -56.88
CA SER A 128 -2.89 -24.51 -58.02
C SER A 128 -2.45 -25.12 -59.34
N ARG A 129 -1.20 -25.60 -59.43
CA ARG A 129 -0.68 -26.28 -60.62
C ARG A 129 -1.42 -27.61 -60.88
N GLU A 130 -1.59 -28.45 -59.83
CA GLU A 130 -2.36 -29.68 -59.93
C GLU A 130 -3.81 -29.46 -60.35
N LEU A 131 -4.41 -28.35 -59.90
CA LEU A 131 -5.79 -27.98 -60.23
C LEU A 131 -5.94 -27.62 -61.71
N TRP A 132 -5.02 -26.81 -62.27
CA TRP A 132 -5.13 -26.23 -63.62
C TRP A 132 -4.30 -26.95 -64.69
N SER A 133 -3.24 -27.65 -64.35
CA SER A 133 -2.33 -28.38 -65.23
C SER A 133 -1.82 -29.65 -64.54
N PRO A 134 -2.67 -30.68 -64.42
CA PRO A 134 -2.27 -31.92 -63.80
C PRO A 134 -1.04 -32.53 -64.55
N GLN A 135 0.01 -32.87 -63.84
CA GLN A 135 1.17 -33.51 -64.41
C GLN A 135 0.78 -34.94 -64.83
N SER A 136 0.77 -35.20 -66.11
CA SER A 136 0.72 -36.58 -66.62
C SER A 136 2.08 -37.23 -66.26
N ARG A 137 2.09 -38.20 -65.34
CA ARG A 137 3.27 -39.00 -64.96
C ARG A 137 3.85 -39.85 -66.08
N SER A 138 3.39 -39.65 -67.30
CA SER A 138 3.78 -40.44 -68.48
C SER A 138 4.97 -39.83 -69.27
N SER A 139 5.83 -38.96 -68.66
CA SER A 139 7.07 -38.55 -69.30
C SER A 139 8.23 -38.89 -68.37
N PRO A 140 8.91 -40.01 -68.52
CA PRO A 140 10.25 -40.18 -68.00
C PRO A 140 11.12 -39.14 -68.69
N GLY A 141 11.76 -38.22 -67.87
CA GLY A 141 12.70 -37.25 -68.39
C GLY A 141 13.89 -37.92 -69.01
N GLY A 142 13.90 -38.02 -70.29
CA GLY A 142 15.04 -38.39 -71.09
C GLY A 142 14.93 -37.61 -72.40
N MET A 143 15.95 -36.77 -72.69
CA MET A 143 16.20 -36.20 -73.99
C MET A 143 16.44 -37.34 -74.98
N GLY A 144 15.41 -37.95 -75.45
CA GLY A 144 15.45 -39.00 -76.45
C GLY A 144 14.16 -38.97 -77.27
N ILE A 145 14.32 -39.09 -78.56
CA ILE A 145 13.29 -39.19 -79.56
C ILE A 145 12.06 -39.95 -79.00
N PRO A 146 10.83 -39.43 -79.12
CA PRO A 146 9.65 -40.12 -78.62
C PRO A 146 9.59 -41.50 -79.29
N ASN A 147 9.65 -42.53 -78.42
CA ASN A 147 9.63 -43.91 -78.87
C ASN A 147 8.29 -44.17 -79.51
N LEU A 148 8.28 -44.09 -80.87
CA LEU A 148 7.17 -44.47 -81.71
C LEU A 148 6.66 -45.90 -81.42
N PHE A 149 7.59 -46.74 -80.89
CA PHE A 149 7.29 -48.10 -80.45
C PHE A 149 6.45 -48.12 -79.14
N ASP A 150 6.69 -47.22 -78.21
CA ASP A 150 5.96 -47.15 -76.93
C ASP A 150 4.52 -46.62 -77.17
N GLN A 151 4.35 -45.71 -78.15
CA GLN A 151 3.04 -45.20 -78.54
C GLN A 151 2.21 -46.21 -79.35
N MET A 152 2.86 -47.18 -80.01
CA MET A 152 2.15 -48.06 -80.94
C MET A 152 1.81 -49.42 -80.31
N PHE A 153 2.59 -49.86 -79.27
CA PHE A 153 2.40 -51.21 -78.74
C PHE A 153 2.06 -51.23 -77.24
N THR A 154 2.53 -50.28 -76.41
CA THR A 154 2.30 -50.32 -74.97
C THR A 154 1.01 -49.61 -74.56
N ARG A 155 0.62 -48.52 -75.23
CA ARG A 155 -0.61 -47.78 -74.89
C ARG A 155 -1.88 -48.57 -75.15
N PRO A 156 -2.04 -49.34 -76.27
CA PRO A 156 -3.26 -50.12 -76.42
C PRO A 156 -3.40 -51.28 -75.44
N ALA A 157 -2.31 -51.81 -74.98
CA ALA A 157 -2.31 -52.89 -73.97
C ALA A 157 -2.59 -52.38 -72.55
N GLU A 158 -2.10 -51.20 -72.18
CA GLU A 158 -2.43 -50.58 -70.91
C GLU A 158 -3.88 -50.11 -70.80
N ASP A 159 -4.47 -49.60 -71.91
CA ASP A 159 -5.89 -49.26 -72.00
C ASP A 159 -6.81 -50.50 -71.96
N PHE A 160 -6.30 -51.71 -72.27
CA PHE A 160 -7.10 -52.94 -72.32
C PHE A 160 -7.01 -53.76 -70.99
N PHE A 161 -5.96 -53.55 -70.20
CA PHE A 161 -5.74 -54.33 -68.97
C PHE A 161 -5.78 -53.48 -67.68
N GLY A 162 -6.03 -52.21 -67.79
CA GLY A 162 -6.05 -51.37 -66.56
C GLY A 162 -6.96 -50.17 -66.76
N ASP A 163 -8.18 -50.30 -66.35
CA ASP A 163 -9.01 -49.12 -66.03
C ASP A 163 -8.35 -48.38 -64.85
N ARG A 164 -7.25 -47.61 -65.16
CA ARG A 164 -6.72 -46.65 -64.21
C ARG A 164 -7.76 -45.58 -64.04
N ASP A 165 -8.39 -45.60 -62.87
CA ASP A 165 -9.35 -44.58 -62.50
C ASP A 165 -8.58 -43.27 -62.39
N ARG A 166 -8.43 -42.54 -63.53
CA ARG A 166 -7.73 -41.23 -63.60
C ARG A 166 -8.37 -40.21 -62.70
N ASP A 167 -9.64 -40.37 -62.35
CA ASP A 167 -10.34 -39.47 -61.44
C ASP A 167 -9.94 -39.79 -59.98
N ALA A 168 -9.70 -41.07 -59.66
CA ALA A 168 -9.17 -41.46 -58.34
C ALA A 168 -7.70 -41.02 -58.13
N GLU A 169 -6.81 -41.17 -59.16
CA GLU A 169 -5.42 -40.67 -59.11
C GLU A 169 -5.41 -39.15 -58.94
N ARG A 170 -6.24 -38.42 -59.74
CA ARG A 170 -6.34 -36.95 -59.62
C ARG A 170 -6.84 -36.51 -58.25
N SER A 171 -7.83 -37.19 -57.72
CA SER A 171 -8.37 -36.93 -56.38
C SER A 171 -7.31 -37.16 -55.30
N ALA A 172 -6.51 -38.22 -55.42
CA ALA A 172 -5.41 -38.52 -54.49
C ALA A 172 -4.29 -37.47 -54.57
N ASP A 173 -3.90 -37.00 -55.75
CA ASP A 173 -2.89 -35.95 -55.96
C ASP A 173 -3.36 -34.60 -55.39
N LEU A 174 -4.60 -34.22 -55.62
CA LEU A 174 -5.22 -33.01 -55.03
C LEU A 174 -5.32 -33.12 -53.50
N TYR A 175 -5.70 -34.30 -52.98
CA TYR A 175 -5.72 -34.56 -51.53
C TYR A 175 -4.34 -34.46 -50.93
N GLY A 176 -3.30 -35.06 -51.60
CA GLY A 176 -1.92 -34.94 -51.17
C GLY A 176 -1.40 -33.50 -51.17
N ALA A 177 -1.77 -32.70 -52.18
CA ALA A 177 -1.38 -31.29 -52.22
C ALA A 177 -2.12 -30.44 -51.16
N SER A 178 -3.42 -30.73 -50.91
CA SER A 178 -4.14 -30.05 -49.81
C SER A 178 -3.56 -30.40 -48.44
N THR A 179 -3.18 -31.65 -48.22
CA THR A 179 -2.53 -32.09 -46.97
C THR A 179 -1.20 -31.35 -46.73
N ARG A 180 -0.43 -31.07 -47.79
CA ARG A 180 0.80 -30.25 -47.66
C ARG A 180 0.52 -28.83 -47.21
N ILE A 181 -0.58 -28.22 -47.74
CA ILE A 181 -1.01 -26.89 -47.28
C ILE A 181 -1.36 -26.92 -45.80
N GLU A 182 -2.11 -27.91 -45.33
CA GLU A 182 -2.49 -28.03 -43.93
C GLU A 182 -1.28 -28.33 -43.03
N GLN A 183 -0.31 -29.11 -43.50
CA GLN A 183 0.97 -29.32 -42.80
C GLN A 183 1.76 -28.03 -42.67
N ALA A 184 1.86 -27.23 -43.76
CA ALA A 184 2.54 -25.94 -43.73
C ALA A 184 1.84 -24.94 -42.81
N ARG A 185 0.50 -24.89 -42.81
CA ARG A 185 -0.28 -24.08 -41.86
C ARG A 185 -0.04 -24.49 -40.41
N SER A 186 -0.01 -25.81 -40.17
CA SER A 186 0.27 -26.35 -38.83
C SER A 186 1.69 -26.01 -38.35
N ALA A 187 2.68 -26.00 -39.27
CA ALA A 187 4.03 -25.58 -38.96
C ALA A 187 4.11 -24.09 -38.59
N ILE A 188 3.41 -23.21 -39.29
CA ILE A 188 3.28 -21.79 -38.99
C ILE A 188 2.72 -21.60 -37.56
N LEU A 189 1.58 -22.25 -37.26
CA LEU A 189 0.92 -22.14 -35.95
C LEU A 189 1.83 -22.62 -34.80
N ARG A 190 2.59 -23.70 -35.04
CA ARG A 190 3.57 -24.22 -34.07
C ARG A 190 4.67 -23.19 -33.81
N THR A 191 5.28 -22.64 -34.88
CA THR A 191 6.35 -21.67 -34.76
C THR A 191 5.87 -20.34 -34.12
N GLN A 192 4.66 -19.88 -34.44
CA GLN A 192 4.04 -18.73 -33.79
C GLN A 192 3.83 -18.97 -32.30
N SER A 193 3.47 -20.20 -31.90
CA SER A 193 3.31 -20.55 -30.50
C SER A 193 4.65 -20.59 -29.77
N GLU A 194 5.71 -21.03 -30.44
CA GLU A 194 7.08 -21.00 -29.92
C GLU A 194 7.57 -19.56 -29.71
N ILE A 195 7.35 -18.68 -30.70
CA ILE A 195 7.68 -17.25 -30.56
C ILE A 195 6.96 -16.65 -29.35
N ARG A 196 5.65 -16.91 -29.18
CA ARG A 196 4.89 -16.43 -28.01
C ARG A 196 5.44 -16.94 -26.68
N ALA A 197 5.91 -18.20 -26.64
CA ALA A 197 6.54 -18.77 -25.45
C ALA A 197 7.89 -18.10 -25.14
N ILE A 198 8.70 -17.78 -26.16
CA ILE A 198 9.97 -17.06 -25.98
C ILE A 198 9.69 -15.61 -25.53
N ASP A 199 8.71 -14.94 -26.11
CA ASP A 199 8.32 -13.58 -25.72
C ASP A 199 7.80 -13.53 -24.26
N ALA A 200 7.12 -14.58 -23.79
CA ALA A 200 6.74 -14.71 -22.38
C ALA A 200 8.01 -14.79 -21.49
N LYS A 201 8.97 -15.64 -21.82
CA LYS A 201 10.24 -15.75 -21.10
C LYS A 201 11.03 -14.43 -21.12
N LEU A 202 11.01 -13.69 -22.24
CA LEU A 202 11.65 -12.37 -22.31
C LEU A 202 10.98 -11.33 -21.39
N ARG A 203 9.65 -11.42 -21.17
CA ARG A 203 8.98 -10.60 -20.18
C ARG A 203 9.36 -11.01 -18.76
N ASP A 204 9.44 -12.30 -18.50
CA ASP A 204 9.78 -12.87 -17.19
C ASP A 204 11.26 -12.67 -16.82
N ALA A 205 12.13 -12.41 -17.81
CA ALA A 205 13.52 -12.00 -17.59
C ALA A 205 13.66 -10.58 -17.02
N LYS A 206 12.59 -9.78 -17.04
CA LYS A 206 12.55 -8.42 -16.49
C LYS A 206 11.58 -8.35 -15.33
N SER A 207 12.09 -8.08 -14.16
CA SER A 207 11.27 -7.80 -12.99
C SER A 207 10.95 -6.31 -12.95
N LYS A 208 9.66 -5.97 -12.97
CA LYS A 208 9.15 -4.58 -12.98
C LYS A 208 8.48 -4.23 -11.67
N ALA A 209 8.51 -2.95 -11.32
CA ALA A 209 7.77 -2.41 -10.19
C ALA A 209 6.25 -2.62 -10.37
N PRO A 210 5.56 -3.33 -9.47
CA PRO A 210 4.13 -3.60 -9.60
C PRO A 210 3.26 -2.39 -9.21
N PHE A 211 3.82 -1.44 -8.49
CA PHE A 211 3.22 -0.17 -8.07
C PHE A 211 4.32 0.86 -7.86
N GLU A 212 3.97 2.11 -7.61
CA GLU A 212 4.89 3.18 -7.22
C GLU A 212 5.40 2.92 -5.80
N GLY A 213 6.73 2.98 -5.60
CA GLY A 213 7.31 2.66 -4.29
C GLY A 213 8.82 2.74 -4.26
N VAL A 214 9.41 2.18 -3.21
CA VAL A 214 10.85 2.21 -2.96
C VAL A 214 11.45 0.81 -2.83
N ILE A 215 12.73 0.69 -3.14
CA ILE A 215 13.52 -0.51 -2.84
C ILE A 215 13.82 -0.50 -1.33
N MET A 216 13.28 -1.49 -0.63
CA MET A 216 13.54 -1.66 0.80
C MET A 216 14.84 -2.42 1.04
N GLN A 217 15.10 -3.44 0.22
CA GLN A 217 16.27 -4.32 0.37
C GLN A 217 16.59 -5.01 -0.94
N LYS A 218 17.89 -5.13 -1.24
CA LYS A 218 18.41 -5.94 -2.33
C LYS A 218 19.00 -7.24 -1.78
N TYR A 219 18.73 -8.35 -2.44
CA TYR A 219 19.28 -9.67 -2.07
C TYR A 219 20.29 -10.17 -3.07
N ILE A 220 20.48 -9.44 -4.18
CA ILE A 220 21.34 -9.81 -5.31
C ILE A 220 22.14 -8.59 -5.78
N GLU A 221 23.24 -8.84 -6.46
CA GLU A 221 24.08 -7.84 -7.13
C GLU A 221 24.18 -8.10 -8.63
N GLU A 222 24.62 -7.08 -9.39
CA GLU A 222 24.89 -7.24 -10.82
C GLU A 222 26.01 -8.25 -11.04
N GLY A 223 25.76 -9.22 -11.91
CA GLY A 223 26.67 -10.31 -12.20
C GLY A 223 26.34 -11.61 -11.48
N ASP A 224 25.49 -11.59 -10.47
CA ASP A 224 25.02 -12.80 -9.77
C ASP A 224 24.23 -13.71 -10.70
N THR A 225 24.22 -15.01 -10.37
CA THR A 225 23.38 -16.00 -11.04
C THR A 225 22.23 -16.37 -10.14
N VAL A 226 21.01 -16.20 -10.62
CA VAL A 226 19.78 -16.47 -9.87
C VAL A 226 19.06 -17.71 -10.37
N GLN A 227 18.30 -18.34 -9.47
CA GLN A 227 17.43 -19.48 -9.75
C GLN A 227 15.95 -19.10 -9.60
N PRO A 228 15.03 -19.80 -10.26
CA PRO A 228 13.58 -19.55 -10.09
C PRO A 228 13.16 -19.65 -8.63
N GLY A 229 12.42 -18.65 -8.16
CA GLY A 229 11.97 -18.53 -6.76
C GLY A 229 12.97 -17.83 -5.84
N GLN A 230 14.20 -17.53 -6.29
CA GLN A 230 15.16 -16.80 -5.48
C GLN A 230 14.72 -15.34 -5.32
N PRO A 231 14.64 -14.79 -4.08
CA PRO A 231 14.33 -13.39 -3.85
C PRO A 231 15.40 -12.49 -4.44
N MET A 232 14.98 -11.43 -5.12
CA MET A 232 15.90 -10.46 -5.75
C MET A 232 15.82 -9.10 -5.06
N ILE A 233 14.62 -8.54 -4.97
CA ILE A 233 14.39 -7.21 -4.39
C ILE A 233 13.13 -7.25 -3.53
N LYS A 234 13.21 -6.63 -2.36
CA LYS A 234 12.07 -6.30 -1.52
C LYS A 234 11.63 -4.87 -1.84
N PHE A 235 10.42 -4.73 -2.36
CA PHE A 235 9.86 -3.47 -2.86
C PHE A 235 8.60 -3.11 -2.08
N ALA A 236 8.43 -1.84 -1.69
CA ALA A 236 7.33 -1.42 -0.85
C ALA A 236 6.78 -0.05 -1.24
N ASP A 237 5.48 0.11 -1.06
CA ASP A 237 4.78 1.40 -1.13
C ASP A 237 4.82 2.04 0.26
N ILE A 238 5.60 3.11 0.39
CA ILE A 238 5.75 3.89 1.63
C ILE A 238 4.92 5.18 1.64
N SER A 239 4.09 5.42 0.61
CA SER A 239 3.21 6.59 0.56
C SER A 239 2.23 6.58 1.73
N TRP A 240 1.81 5.39 2.14
CA TRP A 240 0.97 5.15 3.31
C TRP A 240 1.63 4.11 4.21
N LEU A 241 1.68 4.43 5.50
CA LEU A 241 2.25 3.55 6.51
C LEU A 241 1.15 3.08 7.46
N GLN A 242 1.34 1.89 7.99
CA GLN A 242 0.45 1.28 8.98
C GLN A 242 1.27 0.80 10.16
N VAL A 243 0.65 0.74 11.34
CA VAL A 243 1.24 0.04 12.49
C VAL A 243 0.57 -1.31 12.61
N GLU A 244 1.35 -2.37 12.55
CA GLU A 244 0.89 -3.73 12.79
C GLU A 244 1.11 -4.05 14.28
N VAL A 245 0.04 -4.48 14.94
CA VAL A 245 0.02 -4.74 16.40
C VAL A 245 -0.65 -6.08 16.66
N ASP A 246 -0.06 -6.88 17.52
CA ASP A 246 -0.68 -8.10 18.05
C ASP A 246 -1.48 -7.77 19.33
N VAL A 247 -2.77 -7.60 19.18
CA VAL A 247 -3.68 -7.14 20.24
C VAL A 247 -4.28 -8.36 20.97
N PRO A 248 -4.22 -8.44 22.31
CA PRO A 248 -4.93 -9.48 23.05
C PRO A 248 -6.41 -9.55 22.66
N ALA A 249 -6.93 -10.76 22.45
CA ALA A 249 -8.28 -10.99 21.91
C ALA A 249 -9.38 -10.28 22.70
N ARG A 250 -9.22 -10.16 24.04
CA ARG A 250 -10.16 -9.44 24.90
C ARG A 250 -10.27 -7.94 24.56
N LEU A 251 -9.16 -7.31 24.16
CA LEU A 251 -9.12 -5.88 23.79
C LEU A 251 -9.58 -5.66 22.35
N ALA A 252 -9.31 -6.61 21.47
CA ALA A 252 -9.70 -6.54 20.06
C ALA A 252 -11.23 -6.52 19.86
N GLN A 253 -12.02 -7.06 20.80
CA GLN A 253 -13.48 -7.03 20.74
C GLN A 253 -14.07 -5.62 20.76
N GLY A 254 -13.32 -4.63 21.25
CA GLY A 254 -13.72 -3.22 21.26
C GLY A 254 -13.26 -2.41 20.05
N LEU A 255 -12.56 -3.04 19.09
CA LEU A 255 -12.02 -2.37 17.91
C LEU A 255 -12.88 -2.69 16.70
N GLU A 256 -13.42 -1.66 16.08
CA GLU A 256 -14.15 -1.75 14.83
C GLU A 256 -13.34 -1.14 13.69
N THR A 257 -13.44 -1.70 12.50
CA THR A 257 -12.79 -1.15 11.30
C THR A 257 -13.28 0.28 11.06
N MET A 258 -12.37 1.18 10.65
CA MET A 258 -12.59 2.62 10.46
C MET A 258 -12.75 3.43 11.77
N MET A 259 -12.69 2.82 12.95
CA MET A 259 -12.68 3.53 14.22
C MET A 259 -11.42 4.40 14.34
N ILE A 260 -11.60 5.65 14.78
CA ILE A 260 -10.49 6.60 15.04
C ILE A 260 -10.19 6.58 16.53
N LEU A 261 -8.93 6.30 16.86
CA LEU A 261 -8.39 6.41 18.22
C LEU A 261 -7.59 7.70 18.32
N LYS A 262 -8.10 8.65 19.12
CA LYS A 262 -7.47 9.96 19.30
C LYS A 262 -6.24 9.86 20.20
N SER A 263 -5.15 10.54 19.81
CA SER A 263 -3.89 10.58 20.57
C SER A 263 -3.39 9.21 21.03
N ALA A 264 -3.61 8.19 20.17
CA ALA A 264 -3.42 6.79 20.54
C ALA A 264 -2.06 6.23 20.15
N ALA A 265 -1.33 6.83 19.19
CA ALA A 265 -0.04 6.32 18.75
C ALA A 265 1.11 7.24 19.13
N THR A 266 2.20 6.64 19.64
CA THR A 266 3.49 7.30 19.86
C THR A 266 4.58 6.49 19.18
N PHE A 267 5.49 7.17 18.45
CA PHE A 267 6.57 6.54 17.68
C PHE A 267 7.94 6.70 18.33
N ASP A 268 8.04 7.58 19.30
CA ASP A 268 9.21 7.80 20.13
C ASP A 268 8.71 8.22 21.52
N ASP A 269 9.46 7.93 22.58
CA ASP A 269 9.06 8.24 23.96
C ASP A 269 8.85 9.76 24.21
N HIS A 270 9.38 10.60 23.32
CA HIS A 270 9.25 12.06 23.39
C HIS A 270 8.34 12.67 22.31
N ALA A 271 7.82 11.85 21.39
CA ALA A 271 6.94 12.33 20.32
C ALA A 271 5.54 12.64 20.86
N LYS A 272 4.90 13.66 20.27
CA LYS A 272 3.48 13.94 20.56
C LYS A 272 2.62 12.78 20.07
N PRO A 273 1.64 12.34 20.87
CA PRO A 273 0.73 11.30 20.44
C PRO A 273 -0.10 11.76 19.22
N VAL A 274 -0.31 10.86 18.29
CA VAL A 274 -1.07 11.12 17.05
C VAL A 274 -2.33 10.26 16.98
N ASP A 275 -3.30 10.73 16.24
CA ASP A 275 -4.53 10.00 15.96
C ASP A 275 -4.24 8.86 14.98
N VAL A 276 -4.86 7.71 15.20
CA VAL A 276 -4.75 6.56 14.30
C VAL A 276 -6.13 6.01 13.99
N ARG A 277 -6.27 5.42 12.82
CA ARG A 277 -7.51 4.78 12.37
C ARG A 277 -7.29 3.28 12.29
N VAL A 278 -8.25 2.50 12.80
CA VAL A 278 -8.26 1.05 12.63
C VAL A 278 -8.50 0.74 11.15
N ALA A 279 -7.45 0.28 10.47
CA ALA A 279 -7.52 -0.08 9.05
C ALA A 279 -8.12 -1.48 8.86
N GLN A 280 -7.64 -2.44 9.65
CA GLN A 280 -8.05 -3.83 9.54
C GLN A 280 -7.89 -4.57 10.88
N VAL A 281 -8.89 -5.36 11.21
CA VAL A 281 -8.85 -6.33 12.31
C VAL A 281 -8.92 -7.72 11.69
N TRP A 282 -7.94 -8.59 11.97
CA TRP A 282 -7.95 -9.96 11.43
C TRP A 282 -9.06 -10.78 12.10
N PRO A 283 -9.80 -11.60 11.34
CA PRO A 283 -10.88 -12.44 11.90
C PRO A 283 -10.36 -13.64 12.67
N THR A 284 -9.06 -13.96 12.55
CA THR A 284 -8.43 -15.12 13.18
C THR A 284 -7.48 -14.68 14.28
N ALA A 285 -7.56 -15.35 15.43
CA ALA A 285 -6.62 -15.16 16.52
C ALA A 285 -5.45 -16.15 16.41
N ASP A 286 -4.27 -15.73 16.83
CA ASP A 286 -3.14 -16.61 17.08
C ASP A 286 -3.45 -17.46 18.32
N VAL A 287 -3.51 -18.77 18.13
CA VAL A 287 -3.90 -19.74 19.19
C VAL A 287 -2.85 -19.83 20.29
N GLN A 288 -1.57 -19.60 19.97
CA GLN A 288 -0.48 -19.71 20.94
C GLN A 288 -0.36 -18.47 21.81
N ARG A 289 -0.59 -17.29 21.21
CA ARG A 289 -0.43 -16.00 21.89
C ARG A 289 -1.75 -15.40 22.36
N HIS A 290 -2.89 -15.96 21.94
CA HIS A 290 -4.24 -15.41 22.18
C HIS A 290 -4.36 -13.94 21.75
N THR A 291 -3.71 -13.58 20.63
CA THR A 291 -3.71 -12.22 20.06
C THR A 291 -4.39 -12.21 18.70
N ILE A 292 -4.97 -11.08 18.37
CA ILE A 292 -5.52 -10.76 17.05
C ILE A 292 -4.64 -9.69 16.43
N LYS A 293 -4.24 -9.91 15.19
CA LYS A 293 -3.47 -8.93 14.44
C LYS A 293 -4.38 -7.78 14.02
N VAL A 294 -3.95 -6.55 14.31
CA VAL A 294 -4.67 -5.32 13.95
C VAL A 294 -3.70 -4.38 13.25
N LYS A 295 -4.15 -3.77 12.16
CA LYS A 295 -3.43 -2.71 11.48
C LYS A 295 -4.11 -1.37 11.70
N PHE A 296 -3.29 -0.37 11.99
CA PHE A 296 -3.71 1.00 12.20
C PHE A 296 -3.08 1.91 11.15
N ASP A 297 -3.88 2.67 10.40
CA ASP A 297 -3.38 3.71 9.52
C ASP A 297 -2.82 4.86 10.35
N ILE A 298 -1.67 5.37 9.96
CA ILE A 298 -1.00 6.49 10.58
C ILE A 298 -0.88 7.67 9.61
N PRO A 299 -0.82 8.92 10.11
CA PRO A 299 -0.59 10.09 9.28
C PRO A 299 0.75 10.01 8.55
N GLN A 300 0.82 10.61 7.36
CA GLN A 300 2.06 10.67 6.57
C GLN A 300 3.15 11.47 7.27
N GLY A 301 4.40 11.05 7.08
CA GLY A 301 5.58 11.79 7.55
C GLY A 301 5.87 11.68 9.06
N VAL A 302 5.08 10.89 9.80
CA VAL A 302 5.25 10.73 11.26
C VAL A 302 6.31 9.70 11.60
N SER A 303 6.49 8.66 10.77
CA SER A 303 7.37 7.53 11.06
C SER A 303 7.97 6.95 9.78
N LYS A 304 8.88 5.99 9.93
CA LYS A 304 9.49 5.23 8.84
C LYS A 304 9.18 3.75 8.99
N PRO A 305 9.15 2.97 7.91
CA PRO A 305 9.00 1.51 7.99
C PRO A 305 10.06 0.89 8.91
N GLY A 306 9.65 -0.10 9.69
CA GLY A 306 10.52 -0.79 10.64
C GLY A 306 10.65 -0.13 12.03
N MET A 307 10.15 1.09 12.22
CA MET A 307 10.17 1.74 13.53
C MET A 307 9.16 1.12 14.50
N TYR A 308 9.49 1.20 15.79
CA TYR A 308 8.60 0.79 16.86
C TYR A 308 7.52 1.86 17.09
N ALA A 309 6.29 1.41 17.33
CA ALA A 309 5.17 2.27 17.69
C ALA A 309 4.46 1.71 18.93
N LYS A 310 3.99 2.59 19.79
CA LYS A 310 3.17 2.25 20.96
C LYS A 310 1.75 2.75 20.71
N ILE A 311 0.78 1.84 20.70
CA ILE A 311 -0.63 2.16 20.49
C ILE A 311 -1.41 2.02 21.80
N LEU A 312 -2.18 3.04 22.16
CA LEU A 312 -3.08 3.03 23.31
C LEU A 312 -4.45 2.51 22.88
N ILE A 313 -4.81 1.32 23.33
CA ILE A 313 -6.08 0.67 22.99
C ILE A 313 -7.04 0.77 24.16
N PRO A 314 -8.27 1.24 23.98
CA PRO A 314 -9.28 1.30 25.04
C PRO A 314 -9.68 -0.13 25.48
N ASP A 315 -9.72 -0.37 26.78
CA ASP A 315 -10.14 -1.64 27.34
C ASP A 315 -11.68 -1.69 27.44
N ALA A 316 -12.33 -2.26 26.44
CA ALA A 316 -13.78 -2.40 26.41
C ALA A 316 -14.34 -3.35 27.46
N SER A 317 -13.52 -4.29 28.00
CA SER A 317 -13.95 -5.24 29.02
C SER A 317 -14.27 -4.56 30.36
N VAL A 318 -13.72 -3.39 30.57
CA VAL A 318 -13.93 -2.59 31.78
C VAL A 318 -15.24 -1.76 31.70
N ARG A 319 -15.93 -1.71 30.51
CA ARG A 319 -17.22 -1.00 30.36
C ARG A 319 -18.34 -1.53 31.24
N ALA A 320 -18.31 -2.81 31.60
CA ALA A 320 -19.41 -3.44 32.32
C ALA A 320 -19.40 -3.24 33.85
N GLY A 321 -18.36 -2.64 34.42
CA GLY A 321 -18.18 -2.54 35.89
C GLY A 321 -17.58 -1.24 36.42
N LEU A 322 -17.23 -0.29 35.55
CA LEU A 322 -16.67 0.97 36.03
C LEU A 322 -17.78 1.87 36.59
N LYS A 323 -17.75 2.00 37.90
CA LYS A 323 -18.25 3.19 38.58
C LYS A 323 -17.63 4.38 37.84
N GLN A 324 -18.47 5.19 37.16
CA GLN A 324 -18.01 6.45 36.58
C GLN A 324 -17.31 7.22 37.70
N LEU A 325 -16.01 7.45 37.56
CA LEU A 325 -15.26 8.16 38.58
C LEU A 325 -15.42 9.66 38.34
N PRO A 326 -15.78 10.42 39.37
CA PRO A 326 -15.83 11.86 39.26
C PRO A 326 -14.45 12.41 38.89
N ALA A 327 -14.39 13.39 38.00
CA ALA A 327 -13.17 14.07 37.59
C ALA A 327 -13.25 15.55 37.90
N ILE A 328 -12.15 16.10 38.40
CA ILE A 328 -12.03 17.52 38.77
C ILE A 328 -10.76 18.12 38.16
N PRO A 329 -10.71 19.43 37.92
CA PRO A 329 -9.50 20.11 37.54
C PRO A 329 -8.38 19.84 38.55
N THR A 330 -7.16 19.53 38.10
CA THR A 330 -6.02 19.28 38.97
C THR A 330 -5.71 20.51 39.87
N THR A 331 -6.06 21.71 39.37
CA THR A 331 -5.93 22.98 40.10
C THR A 331 -6.84 23.09 41.32
N ALA A 332 -7.93 22.33 41.39
CA ALA A 332 -8.86 22.29 42.52
C ALA A 332 -8.27 21.52 43.72
N ILE A 333 -7.30 20.67 43.48
CA ILE A 333 -6.70 19.85 44.53
C ILE A 333 -5.64 20.65 45.30
N ARG A 334 -5.82 20.71 46.59
CA ARG A 334 -4.89 21.33 47.54
C ARG A 334 -4.34 20.25 48.49
N TYR A 335 -3.16 20.47 48.99
CA TYR A 335 -2.53 19.55 49.94
C TYR A 335 -2.42 20.17 51.31
N ARG A 336 -2.98 19.53 52.32
CA ARG A 336 -2.72 19.83 53.73
C ARG A 336 -1.77 18.79 54.31
N GLY A 337 -0.50 19.14 54.37
CA GLY A 337 0.54 18.16 54.60
C GLY A 337 0.64 17.16 53.45
N SER A 338 0.41 15.87 53.71
CA SER A 338 0.37 14.81 52.70
C SER A 338 -1.04 14.43 52.22
N LEU A 339 -2.09 15.11 52.74
CA LEU A 339 -3.47 14.77 52.47
C LEU A 339 -4.05 15.65 51.33
N PRO A 340 -4.54 15.05 50.22
CA PRO A 340 -5.21 15.79 49.17
C PRO A 340 -6.64 16.18 49.65
N VAL A 341 -6.99 17.46 49.48
CA VAL A 341 -8.27 18.03 49.88
C VAL A 341 -8.80 18.91 48.76
N VAL A 342 -10.13 19.04 48.72
CA VAL A 342 -10.86 19.97 47.87
C VAL A 342 -11.85 20.80 48.65
N TYR A 343 -12.19 21.98 48.15
CA TYR A 343 -13.22 22.80 48.70
C TYR A 343 -14.51 22.64 47.86
N ILE A 344 -15.59 22.26 48.49
CA ILE A 344 -16.89 22.06 47.88
C ILE A 344 -17.80 23.15 48.33
N LYS A 345 -18.65 23.65 47.47
CA LYS A 345 -19.73 24.60 47.84
C LYS A 345 -20.89 23.81 48.40
N ASN A 346 -21.19 24.03 49.71
CA ASN A 346 -22.32 23.42 50.39
C ASN A 346 -23.65 24.09 49.92
N MET A 347 -24.82 23.50 50.22
CA MET A 347 -26.15 24.03 49.88
C MET A 347 -26.37 25.43 50.45
N ASP A 348 -25.71 25.78 51.54
CA ASP A 348 -25.74 27.12 52.16
C ASP A 348 -24.82 28.14 51.48
N GLY A 349 -24.08 27.72 50.41
CA GLY A 349 -23.18 28.57 49.68
C GLY A 349 -21.77 28.69 50.29
N ASN A 350 -21.51 28.07 51.44
CA ASN A 350 -20.26 28.15 52.16
C ASN A 350 -19.22 27.09 51.67
N PRO A 351 -17.93 27.40 51.66
CA PRO A 351 -16.90 26.43 51.30
C PRO A 351 -16.72 25.39 52.40
N GLU A 352 -16.90 24.13 52.06
CA GLU A 352 -16.64 22.96 52.92
C GLU A 352 -15.38 22.25 52.46
N LEU A 353 -14.46 21.99 53.38
CA LEU A 353 -13.23 21.23 53.12
C LEU A 353 -13.53 19.74 53.14
N ARG A 354 -13.25 19.03 52.05
CA ARG A 354 -13.44 17.59 51.98
C ARG A 354 -12.15 16.86 51.54
N MET A 355 -11.80 15.83 52.29
CA MET A 355 -10.65 14.96 51.93
C MET A 355 -11.06 14.08 50.78
N ILE A 356 -10.14 13.93 49.80
CA ILE A 356 -10.34 13.10 48.65
C ILE A 356 -9.24 12.06 48.55
N ARG A 357 -9.50 10.99 47.79
CA ARG A 357 -8.50 10.05 47.35
C ARG A 357 -8.29 10.25 45.87
N GLU A 358 -7.11 10.74 45.48
CA GLU A 358 -6.75 10.98 44.09
C GLU A 358 -6.67 9.66 43.31
N GLY A 359 -7.11 9.70 42.06
CA GLY A 359 -6.93 8.67 41.07
C GLY A 359 -5.82 9.05 40.06
N LYS A 360 -6.06 8.82 38.79
CA LYS A 360 -5.12 9.09 37.69
C LYS A 360 -5.27 10.55 37.22
N ARG A 361 -4.13 11.23 37.01
CA ARG A 361 -4.10 12.52 36.28
C ARG A 361 -4.25 12.28 34.80
N MET A 362 -5.12 13.04 34.15
CA MET A 362 -5.44 12.96 32.74
C MET A 362 -4.69 14.01 31.94
N ALA A 363 -4.51 13.77 30.66
CA ALA A 363 -3.80 14.68 29.75
C ALA A 363 -4.51 16.04 29.54
N ASN A 364 -5.82 16.08 29.77
CA ASN A 364 -6.65 17.30 29.69
C ASN A 364 -6.59 18.22 30.91
N GLY A 365 -5.67 17.96 31.86
CA GLY A 365 -5.52 18.73 33.10
C GLY A 365 -6.55 18.38 34.20
N MET A 366 -7.32 17.31 34.02
CA MET A 366 -8.25 16.78 35.01
C MET A 366 -7.60 15.66 35.83
N THR A 367 -8.10 15.43 37.04
CA THR A 367 -7.73 14.30 37.91
C THR A 367 -8.97 13.54 38.32
N THR A 368 -8.97 12.22 38.13
CA THR A 368 -10.07 11.37 38.63
C THR A 368 -9.99 11.26 40.14
N VAL A 369 -11.14 11.16 40.80
CA VAL A 369 -11.24 11.01 42.26
C VAL A 369 -11.88 9.66 42.59
N LEU A 370 -11.16 8.86 43.37
CA LEU A 370 -11.60 7.51 43.74
C LEU A 370 -12.64 7.52 44.85
N SER A 371 -12.59 8.52 45.77
CA SER A 371 -13.56 8.69 46.84
C SER A 371 -13.46 10.11 47.43
N GLY A 372 -14.55 10.57 48.06
CA GLY A 372 -14.61 11.86 48.74
C GLY A 372 -15.50 12.91 48.09
N ILE A 373 -15.84 12.74 46.80
CA ILE A 373 -16.76 13.59 46.07
C ILE A 373 -17.72 12.72 45.24
N ALA A 374 -18.88 13.27 44.92
CA ALA A 374 -19.89 12.65 44.07
C ALA A 374 -20.09 13.46 42.78
N GLU A 375 -20.71 12.84 41.78
CA GLU A 375 -21.18 13.51 40.56
C GLU A 375 -22.23 14.57 40.94
N GLY A 376 -22.09 15.77 40.38
CA GLY A 376 -22.95 16.91 40.69
C GLY A 376 -22.46 17.80 41.84
N ASP A 377 -21.42 17.40 42.59
CA ASP A 377 -20.82 18.28 43.60
C ASP A 377 -20.18 19.52 42.92
N MET A 378 -20.31 20.68 43.59
CA MET A 378 -19.71 21.94 43.12
C MET A 378 -18.38 22.15 43.78
N VAL A 379 -17.27 22.02 43.03
CA VAL A 379 -15.90 22.16 43.54
C VAL A 379 -15.30 23.50 43.09
N TYR A 380 -14.60 24.18 43.95
CA TYR A 380 -13.82 25.37 43.59
C TYR A 380 -12.62 24.97 42.74
N ALA A 381 -12.62 25.36 41.46
CA ALA A 381 -11.59 24.96 40.51
C ALA A 381 -10.21 25.56 40.84
N ASN A 382 -10.19 26.76 41.44
CA ASN A 382 -8.96 27.39 41.90
C ASN A 382 -9.25 28.18 43.21
N PRO A 383 -9.30 27.48 44.36
CA PRO A 383 -9.63 28.13 45.62
C PRO A 383 -8.61 29.20 46.00
N GLY A 384 -9.10 30.45 46.10
CA GLY A 384 -8.30 31.60 46.48
C GLY A 384 -7.96 31.57 47.99
N PRO A 385 -7.06 32.49 48.48
CA PRO A 385 -6.66 32.54 49.88
C PRO A 385 -7.81 32.79 50.83
N ASP A 386 -8.88 33.45 50.38
CA ASP A 386 -10.07 33.76 51.20
C ASP A 386 -10.90 32.49 51.51
N ILE A 387 -10.87 31.49 50.66
CA ILE A 387 -11.56 30.20 50.83
C ILE A 387 -10.74 29.28 51.74
N LEU A 388 -9.41 29.47 51.75
CA LEU A 388 -8.47 28.64 52.49
C LEU A 388 -8.47 28.92 54.02
N THR A 389 -8.99 30.08 54.44
CA THR A 389 -9.06 30.48 55.85
C THR A 389 -10.51 30.24 56.37
N PRO A 390 -10.73 29.29 57.29
CA PRO A 390 -12.06 29.11 57.84
C PRO A 390 -12.53 30.42 58.54
N PRO A 391 -13.79 30.79 58.40
CA PRO A 391 -14.32 31.95 59.11
C PRO A 391 -14.03 31.75 60.59
N ARG A 392 -13.37 32.73 61.19
CA ARG A 392 -13.05 32.74 62.61
C ARG A 392 -14.42 32.71 63.33
N ALA A 393 -14.70 31.61 64.03
CA ALA A 393 -15.88 31.52 64.87
C ALA A 393 -15.98 32.79 65.71
N ALA A 394 -17.08 33.53 65.54
CA ALA A 394 -17.40 34.66 66.40
C ALA A 394 -17.44 34.15 67.83
N ALA A 395 -16.50 34.65 68.67
CA ALA A 395 -16.52 34.37 70.08
C ALA A 395 -17.84 34.96 70.61
N GLU A 396 -18.73 34.10 71.02
CA GLU A 396 -19.87 34.48 71.86
C GLU A 396 -19.31 35.15 73.13
N GLN A 397 -19.73 36.40 73.30
CA GLN A 397 -19.72 37.07 74.60
C GLN A 397 -21.00 36.78 75.30
#